data_ac5905ae48b0b72ee1ca1dced8be70fd
#
_entry.id   ac5905ae48b0b72ee1ca1dced8be70fd
#
_cell.length_a   1.000
_cell.length_b   1.000
_cell.length_c   1.000
_cell.angle_alpha   90.00
_cell.angle_beta   90.00
_cell.angle_gamma   90.00
#
_symmetry.space_group_name_H-M   'P 1'
#
loop_
_entity.id
_entity.type
_entity.pdbx_description
1 polymer ?
#
loop_
_entity_poly.entity_id
_entity_poly.type
_entity_poly.pdbx_seq_one_letter_code
_entity_poly.pdbx_strand_id
1 'polypeptide(L)'
;MTPERLARIKQTLDTRQPDLRVLTDQVHKPRNLSAIIRSCDAFGLANMHVVWPREGFRAFRKTAGGSYNWVTTHTHRTMDAAIGELQGQGHRLYAAQLSDRAVDYREVDFTVPCTVVLGNEVDGVSADAAEQADEHIVIPMMGMVESLNVSAACAIILAEAQRQRKAAGLYDYRRLPDDEYQRLLFCWCQPTVKRYCDDRKLPYPPIDPETGELVDGVGWMREIRKLRHPNLEHAD
;
A
#
# COMPACT_ATOMS: atom_id res chain seq x y z
N MET A 1 -9.11 21.50 -8.49
CA MET A 1 -9.80 20.25 -8.11
C MET A 1 -11.21 20.57 -7.67
N THR A 2 -12.22 19.63 -7.74
CA THR A 2 -13.55 19.92 -7.18
C THR A 2 -13.57 19.74 -5.66
N PRO A 3 -14.38 20.53 -4.91
CA PRO A 3 -14.51 20.41 -3.45
C PRO A 3 -14.91 18.99 -3.00
N GLU A 4 -15.82 18.33 -3.74
CA GLU A 4 -16.29 16.98 -3.44
C GLU A 4 -15.17 15.95 -3.55
N ARG A 5 -14.29 16.11 -4.56
CA ARG A 5 -13.12 15.24 -4.73
C ARG A 5 -12.13 15.43 -3.59
N LEU A 6 -11.86 16.67 -3.19
CA LEU A 6 -10.98 16.96 -2.07
C LEU A 6 -11.53 16.39 -0.76
N ALA A 7 -12.82 16.60 -0.48
CA ALA A 7 -13.50 16.04 0.68
C ALA A 7 -13.39 14.51 0.71
N ARG A 8 -13.59 13.84 -0.44
CA ARG A 8 -13.44 12.39 -0.56
C ARG A 8 -12.01 11.93 -0.30
N ILE A 9 -11.00 12.67 -0.78
CA ILE A 9 -9.57 12.38 -0.53
C ILE A 9 -9.29 12.47 0.97
N LYS A 10 -9.65 13.58 1.63
CA LYS A 10 -9.46 13.78 3.06
C LYS A 10 -10.13 12.66 3.88
N GLN A 11 -11.41 12.41 3.62
CA GLN A 11 -12.16 11.34 4.29
C GLN A 11 -11.49 9.96 4.15
N THR A 12 -10.96 9.67 2.95
CA THR A 12 -10.26 8.40 2.72
C THR A 12 -8.93 8.34 3.47
N LEU A 13 -8.18 9.44 3.54
CA LEU A 13 -6.93 9.52 4.29
C LEU A 13 -7.16 9.39 5.80
N ASP A 14 -8.26 9.96 6.31
CA ASP A 14 -8.61 9.89 7.74
C ASP A 14 -8.91 8.46 8.21
N THR A 15 -9.32 7.58 7.31
CA THR A 15 -9.61 6.17 7.62
C THR A 15 -8.47 5.21 7.29
N ARG A 16 -7.32 5.70 6.78
CA ARG A 16 -6.18 4.83 6.43
C ARG A 16 -5.58 4.16 7.66
N GLN A 17 -5.21 2.88 7.46
CA GLN A 17 -4.61 2.01 8.46
C GLN A 17 -3.11 1.84 8.12
N PRO A 18 -2.20 2.60 8.75
CA PRO A 18 -0.76 2.56 8.42
C PRO A 18 -0.09 1.27 8.87
N ASP A 19 -0.64 0.62 9.88
CA ASP A 19 -0.10 -0.54 10.57
C ASP A 19 -0.84 -1.87 10.28
N LEU A 20 -1.71 -1.88 9.27
CA LEU A 20 -2.22 -3.10 8.64
C LEU A 20 -1.64 -3.17 7.24
N ARG A 21 -0.89 -4.22 6.94
CA ARG A 21 -0.19 -4.36 5.66
C ARG A 21 -0.41 -5.72 5.02
N VAL A 22 -0.12 -5.79 3.75
CA VAL A 22 -0.03 -7.03 2.97
C VAL A 22 1.38 -7.14 2.43
N LEU A 23 1.99 -8.31 2.56
CA LEU A 23 3.24 -8.69 1.90
C LEU A 23 2.94 -9.82 0.92
N THR A 24 3.32 -9.66 -0.35
CA THR A 24 3.21 -10.72 -1.34
C THR A 24 4.55 -11.37 -1.61
N ASP A 25 4.59 -12.68 -1.46
CA ASP A 25 5.74 -13.52 -1.74
C ASP A 25 5.63 -14.03 -3.19
N GLN A 26 6.33 -13.32 -4.09
CA GLN A 26 6.46 -13.69 -5.51
C GLN A 26 5.13 -14.00 -6.22
N VAL A 27 4.08 -13.25 -5.92
CA VAL A 27 2.82 -13.33 -6.69
C VAL A 27 3.05 -12.79 -8.09
N HIS A 28 3.16 -13.67 -9.08
CA HIS A 28 3.59 -13.32 -10.43
C HIS A 28 2.48 -12.85 -11.36
N LYS A 29 1.23 -13.26 -11.12
CA LYS A 29 0.12 -12.92 -12.01
C LYS A 29 -0.32 -11.47 -11.83
N PRO A 30 -0.18 -10.61 -12.87
CA PRO A 30 -0.55 -9.19 -12.78
C PRO A 30 -1.98 -8.94 -12.34
N ARG A 31 -2.91 -9.83 -12.72
CA ARG A 31 -4.32 -9.73 -12.34
C ARG A 31 -4.52 -9.92 -10.84
N ASN A 32 -3.79 -10.86 -10.22
CA ASN A 32 -3.88 -11.12 -8.79
C ASN A 32 -3.29 -9.96 -8.00
N LEU A 33 -2.10 -9.45 -8.37
CA LEU A 33 -1.55 -8.24 -7.75
C LEU A 33 -2.48 -7.03 -7.86
N SER A 34 -3.07 -6.81 -9.03
CA SER A 34 -4.05 -5.73 -9.22
C SER A 34 -5.27 -5.88 -8.31
N ALA A 35 -5.77 -7.10 -8.15
CA ALA A 35 -6.90 -7.39 -7.28
C ALA A 35 -6.53 -7.23 -5.79
N ILE A 36 -5.33 -7.66 -5.38
CA ILE A 36 -4.81 -7.47 -4.03
C ILE A 36 -4.67 -5.97 -3.70
N ILE A 37 -4.08 -5.16 -4.59
CA ILE A 37 -3.99 -3.71 -4.41
C ILE A 37 -5.38 -3.07 -4.25
N ARG A 38 -6.38 -3.51 -5.02
CA ARG A 38 -7.76 -3.02 -4.89
C ARG A 38 -8.36 -3.40 -3.55
N SER A 39 -8.10 -4.61 -3.07
CA SER A 39 -8.54 -5.04 -1.73
C SER A 39 -7.86 -4.20 -0.66
N CYS A 40 -6.55 -3.96 -0.75
CA CYS A 40 -5.83 -3.07 0.16
C CYS A 40 -6.46 -1.68 0.21
N ASP A 41 -6.76 -1.08 -0.94
CA ASP A 41 -7.42 0.22 -1.01
C ASP A 41 -8.82 0.19 -0.41
N ALA A 42 -9.64 -0.82 -0.75
CA ALA A 42 -11.02 -0.97 -0.29
C ALA A 42 -11.12 -1.10 1.25
N PHE A 43 -10.15 -1.76 1.87
CA PHE A 43 -10.08 -1.95 3.33
C PHE A 43 -9.24 -0.89 4.06
N GLY A 44 -8.78 0.14 3.35
CA GLY A 44 -8.14 1.30 3.94
C GLY A 44 -6.65 1.13 4.27
N LEU A 45 -5.96 0.13 3.72
CA LEU A 45 -4.52 0.00 3.91
C LEU A 45 -3.78 1.17 3.23
N ALA A 46 -2.81 1.75 3.94
CA ALA A 46 -1.95 2.79 3.38
C ALA A 46 -0.80 2.21 2.55
N ASN A 47 -0.28 1.06 2.98
CA ASN A 47 0.95 0.47 2.48
C ASN A 47 0.77 -1.01 2.12
N MET A 48 1.46 -1.46 1.06
CA MET A 48 1.59 -2.85 0.64
C MET A 48 3.05 -3.13 0.29
N HIS A 49 3.52 -4.32 0.62
CA HIS A 49 4.86 -4.80 0.32
C HIS A 49 4.83 -5.91 -0.72
N VAL A 50 5.78 -5.90 -1.64
CA VAL A 50 5.86 -6.88 -2.73
C VAL A 50 7.29 -7.37 -2.85
N VAL A 51 7.49 -8.66 -2.72
CA VAL A 51 8.77 -9.27 -3.08
C VAL A 51 8.79 -9.53 -4.57
N TRP A 52 9.71 -8.87 -5.26
CA TRP A 52 9.87 -8.96 -6.70
C TRP A 52 11.35 -9.07 -7.06
N PRO A 53 11.88 -10.29 -7.23
CA PRO A 53 13.32 -10.51 -7.44
C PRO A 53 13.81 -10.06 -8.83
N ARG A 54 12.89 -9.80 -9.78
CA ARG A 54 13.20 -9.42 -11.17
C ARG A 54 13.15 -7.90 -11.36
N GLU A 55 13.91 -7.40 -12.33
CA GLU A 55 13.75 -6.02 -12.78
C GLU A 55 12.40 -5.85 -13.52
N GLY A 56 11.80 -4.64 -13.43
CA GLY A 56 10.59 -4.35 -14.21
C GLY A 56 9.26 -4.36 -13.48
N PHE A 57 9.22 -4.30 -12.14
CA PHE A 57 7.96 -4.13 -11.39
C PHE A 57 7.08 -2.95 -11.87
N ARG A 58 7.65 -1.98 -12.57
CA ARG A 58 6.91 -0.87 -13.20
C ARG A 58 5.81 -1.32 -14.18
N ALA A 59 5.88 -2.52 -14.73
CA ALA A 59 4.87 -3.05 -15.64
C ALA A 59 3.50 -3.28 -14.98
N PHE A 60 3.48 -3.62 -13.68
CA PHE A 60 2.24 -3.84 -12.92
C PHE A 60 1.46 -2.56 -12.65
N ARG A 61 2.13 -1.43 -12.59
CA ARG A 61 1.50 -0.12 -12.40
C ARG A 61 0.46 0.21 -13.46
N LYS A 62 0.62 -0.27 -14.69
CA LYS A 62 -0.33 -0.03 -15.80
C LYS A 62 -1.61 -0.87 -15.72
N THR A 63 -1.56 -2.06 -15.11
CA THR A 63 -2.68 -3.00 -15.05
C THR A 63 -3.56 -2.84 -13.80
N ALA A 64 -3.07 -2.17 -12.76
CA ALA A 64 -3.79 -1.99 -11.49
C ALA A 64 -4.96 -0.96 -11.54
N GLY A 65 -5.24 -0.38 -12.71
CA GLY A 65 -6.44 0.43 -12.95
C GLY A 65 -6.73 1.52 -11.93
N GLY A 66 -5.77 2.39 -11.61
CA GLY A 66 -5.98 3.52 -10.71
C GLY A 66 -5.83 3.23 -9.21
N SER A 67 -6.19 2.04 -8.72
CA SER A 67 -6.11 1.71 -7.27
C SER A 67 -4.69 1.82 -6.71
N TYR A 68 -3.70 1.56 -7.54
CA TYR A 68 -2.31 1.70 -7.18
C TYR A 68 -1.85 3.15 -6.88
N ASN A 69 -2.66 4.14 -7.25
CA ASN A 69 -2.39 5.53 -6.87
C ASN A 69 -2.74 5.82 -5.40
N TRP A 70 -3.51 4.94 -4.78
CA TRP A 70 -4.09 5.14 -3.46
C TRP A 70 -3.43 4.28 -2.37
N VAL A 71 -2.62 3.28 -2.76
CA VAL A 71 -1.85 2.41 -1.86
C VAL A 71 -0.37 2.54 -2.22
N THR A 72 0.45 2.88 -1.23
CA THR A 72 1.90 2.94 -1.42
C THR A 72 2.44 1.52 -1.54
N THR A 73 3.15 1.22 -2.63
CA THR A 73 3.74 -0.10 -2.85
C THR A 73 5.25 -0.05 -2.61
N HIS A 74 5.72 -0.81 -1.63
CA HIS A 74 7.14 -1.01 -1.33
C HIS A 74 7.62 -2.28 -2.01
N THR A 75 8.71 -2.18 -2.78
CA THR A 75 9.25 -3.31 -3.52
C THR A 75 10.54 -3.78 -2.88
N HIS A 76 10.63 -5.07 -2.59
CA HIS A 76 11.80 -5.74 -2.03
C HIS A 76 12.37 -6.75 -3.02
N ARG A 77 13.69 -6.95 -2.99
CA ARG A 77 14.33 -7.96 -3.84
C ARG A 77 14.29 -9.35 -3.22
N THR A 78 14.26 -9.42 -1.89
CA THR A 78 14.26 -10.67 -1.12
C THR A 78 13.16 -10.63 -0.06
N MET A 79 12.73 -11.81 0.39
CA MET A 79 11.77 -11.95 1.48
C MET A 79 12.39 -11.47 2.80
N ASP A 80 13.64 -11.82 3.09
CA ASP A 80 14.33 -11.39 4.31
C ASP A 80 14.38 -9.87 4.46
N ALA A 81 14.64 -9.15 3.35
CA ALA A 81 14.63 -7.69 3.38
C ALA A 81 13.24 -7.13 3.72
N ALA A 82 12.17 -7.75 3.19
CA ALA A 82 10.80 -7.35 3.47
C ALA A 82 10.41 -7.65 4.92
N ILE A 83 10.70 -8.86 5.38
CA ILE A 83 10.40 -9.32 6.75
C ILE A 83 11.18 -8.49 7.77
N GLY A 84 12.49 -8.32 7.56
CA GLY A 84 13.33 -7.53 8.46
C GLY A 84 12.86 -6.08 8.61
N GLU A 85 12.40 -5.44 7.52
CA GLU A 85 11.80 -4.11 7.58
C GLU A 85 10.50 -4.10 8.41
N LEU A 86 9.61 -5.07 8.19
CA LEU A 86 8.31 -5.14 8.85
C LEU A 86 8.45 -5.47 10.34
N GLN A 87 9.29 -6.44 10.70
CA GLN A 87 9.59 -6.79 12.08
C GLN A 87 10.30 -5.65 12.81
N GLY A 88 11.22 -4.94 12.14
CA GLY A 88 11.86 -3.75 12.67
C GLY A 88 10.90 -2.60 12.97
N GLN A 89 9.72 -2.60 12.34
CA GLN A 89 8.61 -1.68 12.61
C GLN A 89 7.58 -2.23 13.62
N GLY A 90 7.85 -3.39 14.23
CA GLY A 90 6.98 -4.01 15.24
C GLY A 90 5.76 -4.75 14.69
N HIS A 91 5.75 -5.08 13.40
CA HIS A 91 4.64 -5.84 12.81
C HIS A 91 4.71 -7.31 13.18
N ARG A 92 3.57 -7.90 13.56
CA ARG A 92 3.37 -9.34 13.56
C ARG A 92 3.12 -9.82 12.13
N LEU A 93 3.66 -10.98 11.80
CA LEU A 93 3.55 -11.59 10.48
C LEU A 93 2.57 -12.77 10.53
N TYR A 94 1.50 -12.70 9.75
CA TYR A 94 0.49 -13.76 9.62
C TYR A 94 0.58 -14.37 8.24
N ALA A 95 1.18 -15.57 8.13
CA ALA A 95 1.32 -16.27 6.86
C ALA A 95 0.01 -17.00 6.48
N ALA A 96 -0.59 -16.61 5.37
CA ALA A 96 -1.76 -17.30 4.83
C ALA A 96 -1.33 -18.63 4.18
N GLN A 97 -1.25 -19.70 4.99
CA GLN A 97 -0.70 -20.98 4.60
C GLN A 97 -1.35 -22.13 5.39
N LEU A 98 -1.67 -23.21 4.70
CA LEU A 98 -2.07 -24.47 5.33
C LEU A 98 -0.83 -25.16 5.95
N SER A 99 -0.88 -25.46 7.23
CA SER A 99 0.14 -26.20 7.97
C SER A 99 -0.44 -26.78 9.24
N ASP A 100 0.29 -27.68 9.92
CA ASP A 100 -0.15 -28.31 11.17
C ASP A 100 -0.32 -27.31 12.33
N ARG A 101 0.33 -26.14 12.24
CA ARG A 101 0.21 -25.05 13.22
C ARG A 101 -0.75 -23.95 12.82
N ALA A 102 -1.43 -24.09 11.68
CA ALA A 102 -2.31 -23.03 11.19
C ALA A 102 -3.59 -22.95 12.04
N VAL A 103 -3.92 -21.72 12.42
CA VAL A 103 -5.17 -21.39 13.12
C VAL A 103 -6.18 -20.76 12.16
N ASP A 104 -7.45 -20.76 12.52
CA ASP A 104 -8.46 -20.04 11.74
C ASP A 104 -8.10 -18.54 11.70
N TYR A 105 -8.13 -17.94 10.51
CA TYR A 105 -7.77 -16.54 10.32
C TYR A 105 -8.57 -15.56 11.20
N ARG A 106 -9.70 -15.98 11.75
CA ARG A 106 -10.55 -15.18 12.65
C ARG A 106 -10.06 -15.18 14.10
N GLU A 107 -9.14 -16.08 14.45
CA GLU A 107 -8.61 -16.24 15.82
C GLU A 107 -7.39 -15.34 16.10
N VAL A 108 -6.74 -14.79 15.06
CA VAL A 108 -5.64 -13.87 15.25
C VAL A 108 -6.11 -12.43 15.48
N ASP A 109 -5.29 -11.67 16.19
CA ASP A 109 -5.58 -10.26 16.49
C ASP A 109 -5.06 -9.33 15.38
N PHE A 110 -5.99 -8.82 14.57
CA PHE A 110 -5.68 -7.82 13.55
C PHE A 110 -5.70 -6.36 14.07
N THR A 111 -5.96 -6.12 15.35
CA THR A 111 -5.99 -4.76 15.90
C THR A 111 -4.60 -4.22 16.23
N VAL A 112 -3.60 -5.10 16.34
CA VAL A 112 -2.19 -4.75 16.51
C VAL A 112 -1.52 -4.45 15.16
N PRO A 113 -0.32 -3.81 15.14
CA PRO A 113 0.47 -3.72 13.93
C PRO A 113 0.75 -5.11 13.35
N CYS A 114 0.26 -5.37 12.14
CA CYS A 114 0.38 -6.70 11.55
C CYS A 114 0.47 -6.65 10.01
N THR A 115 1.01 -7.72 9.45
CA THR A 115 1.16 -7.91 8.01
C THR A 115 0.68 -9.31 7.63
N VAL A 116 -0.25 -9.37 6.69
CA VAL A 116 -0.69 -10.61 6.07
C VAL A 116 0.29 -10.98 4.96
N VAL A 117 0.94 -12.13 5.09
CA VAL A 117 1.87 -12.66 4.08
C VAL A 117 1.11 -13.61 3.16
N LEU A 118 1.11 -13.32 1.87
CA LEU A 118 0.40 -14.07 0.82
C LEU A 118 1.42 -14.69 -0.13
N GLY A 119 1.37 -15.99 -0.30
CA GLY A 119 2.23 -16.73 -1.21
C GLY A 119 1.78 -16.68 -2.67
N ASN A 120 2.62 -17.21 -3.56
CA ASN A 120 2.27 -17.39 -4.95
C ASN A 120 1.26 -18.56 -5.15
N GLU A 121 0.71 -18.66 -6.36
CA GLU A 121 -0.38 -19.60 -6.66
C GLU A 121 0.07 -21.06 -6.83
N VAL A 122 1.36 -21.32 -6.86
CA VAL A 122 1.93 -22.67 -7.09
C VAL A 122 2.51 -23.23 -5.80
N ASP A 123 3.39 -22.50 -5.18
CA ASP A 123 4.21 -22.95 -4.05
C ASP A 123 3.69 -22.42 -2.70
N GLY A 124 2.73 -21.48 -2.72
CA GLY A 124 2.27 -20.81 -1.50
C GLY A 124 3.29 -19.81 -0.95
N VAL A 125 3.32 -19.66 0.35
CA VAL A 125 4.32 -18.86 1.08
C VAL A 125 5.63 -19.66 1.13
N SER A 126 6.77 -19.03 0.85
CA SER A 126 8.08 -19.69 0.91
C SER A 126 8.39 -20.21 2.32
N ALA A 127 9.20 -21.27 2.40
CA ALA A 127 9.56 -21.89 3.67
C ALA A 127 10.18 -20.88 4.64
N ASP A 128 11.10 -20.04 4.15
CA ASP A 128 11.77 -19.01 4.95
C ASP A 128 10.78 -17.98 5.51
N ALA A 129 9.78 -17.57 4.73
CA ALA A 129 8.76 -16.65 5.18
C ALA A 129 7.77 -17.30 6.15
N ALA A 130 7.44 -18.56 5.93
CA ALA A 130 6.59 -19.34 6.83
C ALA A 130 7.26 -19.56 8.20
N GLU A 131 8.57 -19.86 8.21
CA GLU A 131 9.32 -20.04 9.45
C GLU A 131 9.42 -18.75 10.28
N GLN A 132 9.57 -17.60 9.62
CA GLN A 132 9.68 -16.29 10.26
C GLN A 132 8.32 -15.67 10.63
N ALA A 133 7.20 -16.27 10.22
CA ALA A 133 5.87 -15.80 10.58
C ALA A 133 5.52 -16.13 12.02
N ASP A 134 4.92 -15.16 12.73
CA ASP A 134 4.44 -15.33 14.10
C ASP A 134 3.30 -16.36 14.17
N GLU A 135 2.38 -16.30 13.19
CA GLU A 135 1.27 -17.26 13.08
C GLU A 135 1.05 -17.68 11.63
N HIS A 136 0.64 -18.94 11.45
CA HIS A 136 0.04 -19.40 10.21
C HIS A 136 -1.48 -19.29 10.31
N ILE A 137 -2.11 -18.70 9.30
CA ILE A 137 -3.56 -18.53 9.27
C ILE A 137 -4.15 -19.26 8.08
N VAL A 138 -5.32 -19.85 8.28
CA VAL A 138 -6.04 -20.59 7.24
C VAL A 138 -7.48 -20.11 7.16
N ILE A 139 -8.01 -20.04 5.94
CA ILE A 139 -9.46 -19.91 5.72
C ILE A 139 -10.03 -21.31 5.64
N PRO A 140 -10.92 -21.74 6.56
CA PRO A 140 -11.48 -23.08 6.53
C PRO A 140 -12.26 -23.34 5.24
N MET A 141 -11.93 -24.43 4.53
CA MET A 141 -12.62 -24.86 3.34
C MET A 141 -13.67 -25.93 3.67
N MET A 142 -14.90 -25.76 3.17
CA MET A 142 -16.00 -26.73 3.34
C MET A 142 -16.29 -27.52 2.06
N GLY A 143 -15.56 -27.26 0.99
CA GLY A 143 -15.71 -27.88 -0.30
C GLY A 143 -14.58 -28.84 -0.64
N MET A 144 -14.53 -29.26 -1.90
CA MET A 144 -13.48 -30.14 -2.44
C MET A 144 -12.16 -29.42 -2.71
N VAL A 145 -12.17 -28.09 -2.76
CA VAL A 145 -10.94 -27.30 -3.02
C VAL A 145 -10.19 -27.09 -1.71
N GLU A 146 -8.87 -27.18 -1.77
CA GLU A 146 -7.98 -26.99 -0.60
C GLU A 146 -7.53 -25.54 -0.44
N SER A 147 -7.71 -24.70 -1.47
CA SER A 147 -7.27 -23.30 -1.44
C SER A 147 -8.17 -22.41 -2.29
N LEU A 148 -8.09 -21.11 -2.03
CA LEU A 148 -8.69 -20.05 -2.84
C LEU A 148 -7.63 -19.37 -3.72
N ASN A 149 -8.10 -18.67 -4.75
CA ASN A 149 -7.25 -17.72 -5.44
C ASN A 149 -6.69 -16.71 -4.43
N VAL A 150 -5.39 -16.39 -4.53
CA VAL A 150 -4.68 -15.54 -3.56
C VAL A 150 -5.32 -14.16 -3.36
N SER A 151 -5.90 -13.57 -4.40
CA SER A 151 -6.61 -12.29 -4.27
C SER A 151 -7.95 -12.41 -3.56
N ALA A 152 -8.63 -13.56 -3.69
CA ALA A 152 -9.85 -13.85 -2.94
C ALA A 152 -9.53 -14.10 -1.46
N ALA A 153 -8.51 -14.89 -1.16
CA ALA A 153 -8.03 -15.10 0.20
C ALA A 153 -7.65 -13.77 0.86
N CYS A 154 -6.91 -12.91 0.17
CA CYS A 154 -6.58 -11.57 0.63
C CYS A 154 -7.83 -10.76 1.01
N ALA A 155 -8.84 -10.72 0.15
CA ALA A 155 -10.06 -9.96 0.42
C ALA A 155 -10.83 -10.47 1.65
N ILE A 156 -10.90 -11.80 1.82
CA ILE A 156 -11.58 -12.43 2.97
C ILE A 156 -10.85 -12.09 4.28
N ILE A 157 -9.52 -12.24 4.31
CA ILE A 157 -8.70 -11.94 5.49
C ILE A 157 -8.77 -10.44 5.83
N LEU A 158 -8.68 -9.57 4.84
CA LEU A 158 -8.77 -8.12 5.07
C LEU A 158 -10.18 -7.67 5.50
N ALA A 159 -11.24 -8.36 5.08
CA ALA A 159 -12.59 -8.10 5.58
C ALA A 159 -12.74 -8.41 7.07
N GLU A 160 -12.12 -9.50 7.54
CA GLU A 160 -12.08 -9.82 8.97
C GLU A 160 -11.21 -8.81 9.74
N ALA A 161 -10.03 -8.47 9.22
CA ALA A 161 -9.19 -7.43 9.80
C ALA A 161 -9.94 -6.10 9.94
N GLN A 162 -10.70 -5.69 8.91
CA GLN A 162 -11.54 -4.51 8.98
C GLN A 162 -12.62 -4.63 10.06
N ARG A 163 -13.30 -5.78 10.15
CA ARG A 163 -14.34 -6.02 11.16
C ARG A 163 -13.77 -5.83 12.58
N GLN A 164 -12.62 -6.45 12.88
CA GLN A 164 -11.97 -6.31 14.18
C GLN A 164 -11.54 -4.88 14.46
N ARG A 165 -10.84 -4.24 13.51
CA ARG A 165 -10.36 -2.86 13.64
C ARG A 165 -11.50 -1.85 13.78
N LYS A 166 -12.62 -2.06 13.08
CA LYS A 166 -13.80 -1.22 13.21
C LYS A 166 -14.45 -1.39 14.59
N ALA A 167 -14.55 -2.62 15.09
CA ALA A 167 -15.04 -2.88 16.44
C ALA A 167 -14.15 -2.26 17.54
N ALA A 168 -12.85 -2.14 17.27
CA ALA A 168 -11.88 -1.48 18.15
C ALA A 168 -11.81 0.05 17.96
N GLY A 169 -12.64 0.66 17.10
CA GLY A 169 -12.66 2.10 16.85
C GLY A 169 -11.47 2.64 16.03
N LEU A 170 -10.67 1.77 15.41
CA LEU A 170 -9.45 2.19 14.70
C LEU A 170 -9.73 2.91 13.36
N TYR A 171 -10.96 2.98 12.92
CA TYR A 171 -11.42 3.77 11.75
C TYR A 171 -12.09 5.09 12.15
N ASP A 172 -12.23 5.38 13.46
CA ASP A 172 -12.99 6.53 13.95
C ASP A 172 -12.13 7.79 14.09
N TYR A 173 -10.80 7.65 13.95
CA TYR A 173 -9.85 8.76 14.00
C TYR A 173 -8.68 8.53 13.04
N ARG A 174 -8.05 9.64 12.65
CA ARG A 174 -6.88 9.59 11.77
C ARG A 174 -5.69 8.92 12.46
N ARG A 175 -5.17 7.89 11.83
CA ARG A 175 -4.02 7.10 12.32
C ARG A 175 -2.72 7.36 11.55
N LEU A 176 -2.81 7.94 10.35
CA LEU A 176 -1.63 8.37 9.60
C LEU A 176 -0.86 9.44 10.37
N PRO A 177 0.48 9.32 10.50
CA PRO A 177 1.34 10.42 10.95
C PRO A 177 1.13 11.68 10.10
N ASP A 178 1.32 12.85 10.69
CA ASP A 178 1.03 14.13 10.02
C ASP A 178 1.86 14.32 8.74
N ASP A 179 3.12 13.96 8.75
CA ASP A 179 4.02 14.03 7.60
C ASP A 179 3.58 13.10 6.46
N GLU A 180 3.18 11.86 6.80
CA GLU A 180 2.66 10.90 5.82
C GLU A 180 1.31 11.36 5.27
N TYR A 181 0.42 11.87 6.13
CA TYR A 181 -0.87 12.44 5.71
C TYR A 181 -0.67 13.57 4.69
N GLN A 182 0.18 14.55 5.00
CA GLN A 182 0.44 15.69 4.12
C GLN A 182 1.06 15.24 2.78
N ARG A 183 2.00 14.32 2.84
CA ARG A 183 2.61 13.73 1.65
C ARG A 183 1.57 13.03 0.76
N LEU A 184 0.71 12.21 1.34
CA LEU A 184 -0.33 11.50 0.60
C LEU A 184 -1.39 12.47 0.08
N LEU A 185 -1.79 13.46 0.86
CA LEU A 185 -2.72 14.51 0.43
C LEU A 185 -2.20 15.21 -0.82
N PHE A 186 -0.92 15.64 -0.80
CA PHE A 186 -0.28 16.21 -1.98
C PHE A 186 -0.32 15.23 -3.17
N CYS A 187 0.14 14.00 -2.96
CA CYS A 187 0.22 12.99 -4.02
C CYS A 187 -1.12 12.71 -4.70
N TRP A 188 -2.21 12.73 -3.94
CA TRP A 188 -3.55 12.45 -4.44
C TRP A 188 -4.23 13.68 -5.04
N CYS A 189 -3.91 14.85 -4.51
CA CYS A 189 -4.40 16.12 -5.06
C CYS A 189 -3.69 16.50 -6.37
N GLN A 190 -2.39 16.29 -6.45
CA GLN A 190 -1.52 16.78 -7.52
C GLN A 190 -0.75 15.66 -8.24
N PRO A 191 -1.41 14.62 -8.82
CA PRO A 191 -0.74 13.44 -9.35
C PRO A 191 0.19 13.75 -10.54
N THR A 192 -0.09 14.82 -11.29
CA THR A 192 0.75 15.26 -12.41
C THR A 192 2.04 15.92 -11.91
N VAL A 193 1.92 16.79 -10.91
CA VAL A 193 3.06 17.47 -10.28
C VAL A 193 3.92 16.45 -9.53
N LYS A 194 3.29 15.52 -8.79
CA LYS A 194 3.97 14.39 -8.18
C LYS A 194 4.86 13.65 -9.18
N ARG A 195 4.30 13.20 -10.31
CA ARG A 195 5.07 12.48 -11.33
C ARG A 195 6.24 13.31 -11.84
N TYR A 196 6.01 14.59 -12.07
CA TYR A 196 7.05 15.52 -12.53
C TYR A 196 8.20 15.62 -11.51
N CYS A 197 7.89 15.74 -10.23
CA CYS A 197 8.87 15.80 -9.14
C CYS A 197 9.62 14.46 -8.99
N ASP A 198 8.90 13.33 -8.99
CA ASP A 198 9.50 11.99 -8.85
C ASP A 198 10.52 11.70 -9.98
N ASP A 199 10.15 11.99 -11.23
CA ASP A 199 11.01 11.78 -12.40
C ASP A 199 12.30 12.59 -12.34
N ARG A 200 12.33 13.68 -11.58
CA ARG A 200 13.45 14.64 -11.46
C ARG A 200 14.07 14.71 -10.08
N LYS A 201 13.60 13.90 -9.15
CA LYS A 201 14.03 13.91 -7.75
C LYS A 201 13.92 15.30 -7.10
N LEU A 202 12.85 16.03 -7.42
CA LEU A 202 12.54 17.33 -6.84
C LEU A 202 11.65 17.20 -5.62
N PRO A 203 11.78 18.09 -4.62
CA PRO A 203 10.83 18.16 -3.51
C PRO A 203 9.44 18.52 -4.02
N TYR A 204 8.43 18.04 -3.31
CA TYR A 204 7.05 18.41 -3.60
C TYR A 204 6.78 19.85 -3.18
N PRO A 205 6.14 20.65 -4.04
CA PRO A 205 5.71 22.00 -3.65
C PRO A 205 4.56 21.93 -2.63
N PRO A 206 4.42 22.95 -1.77
CA PRO A 206 3.33 23.02 -0.81
C PRO A 206 1.97 23.17 -1.52
N ILE A 207 0.93 22.54 -0.94
CA ILE A 207 -0.45 22.73 -1.34
C ILE A 207 -1.24 23.42 -0.23
N ASP A 208 -2.25 24.16 -0.62
CA ASP A 208 -3.28 24.62 0.30
C ASP A 208 -4.19 23.44 0.67
N PRO A 209 -4.26 23.03 1.94
CA PRO A 209 -5.06 21.89 2.35
C PRO A 209 -6.57 22.11 2.16
N GLU A 210 -7.05 23.36 2.06
CA GLU A 210 -8.48 23.64 1.90
C GLU A 210 -8.95 23.59 0.45
N THR A 211 -8.02 23.74 -0.49
CA THR A 211 -8.33 23.70 -1.93
C THR A 211 -7.66 22.56 -2.67
N GLY A 212 -6.59 21.99 -2.11
CA GLY A 212 -5.72 20.99 -2.75
C GLY A 212 -4.90 21.55 -3.92
N GLU A 213 -4.88 22.88 -4.10
CA GLU A 213 -4.12 23.55 -5.14
C GLU A 213 -2.72 23.93 -4.66
N LEU A 214 -1.78 24.15 -5.57
CA LEU A 214 -0.45 24.63 -5.21
C LEU A 214 -0.53 26.04 -4.62
N VAL A 215 0.14 26.29 -3.50
CA VAL A 215 0.15 27.61 -2.84
C VAL A 215 0.68 28.69 -3.79
N ASP A 216 1.77 28.40 -4.53
CA ASP A 216 2.31 29.26 -5.59
C ASP A 216 2.69 28.43 -6.82
N GLY A 217 1.69 27.98 -7.55
CA GLY A 217 1.90 27.18 -8.75
C GLY A 217 2.63 27.92 -9.87
N VAL A 218 2.42 29.23 -9.98
CA VAL A 218 3.08 30.06 -11.02
C VAL A 218 4.55 30.29 -10.69
N GLY A 219 4.86 30.65 -9.43
CA GLY A 219 6.23 30.82 -8.95
C GLY A 219 7.01 29.53 -9.04
N TRP A 220 6.42 28.42 -8.57
CA TRP A 220 7.05 27.10 -8.68
C TRP A 220 7.38 26.71 -10.12
N MET A 221 6.44 26.92 -11.07
CA MET A 221 6.70 26.67 -12.50
C MET A 221 7.80 27.56 -13.06
N ARG A 222 7.91 28.79 -12.58
CA ARG A 222 8.98 29.72 -12.99
C ARG A 222 10.35 29.27 -12.50
N GLU A 223 10.44 28.84 -11.24
CA GLU A 223 11.68 28.30 -10.67
C GLU A 223 12.13 27.04 -11.41
N ILE A 224 11.19 26.11 -11.68
CA ILE A 224 11.51 24.90 -12.44
C ILE A 224 12.01 25.21 -13.85
N ARG A 225 11.47 26.24 -14.51
CA ARG A 225 11.96 26.68 -15.84
C ARG A 225 13.38 27.23 -15.76
N LYS A 226 13.69 28.03 -14.73
CA LYS A 226 15.05 28.53 -14.48
C LYS A 226 16.06 27.41 -14.29
N LEU A 227 15.71 26.40 -13.51
CA LEU A 227 16.55 25.20 -13.31
C LEU A 227 16.78 24.40 -14.61
N ARG A 228 15.84 24.44 -15.57
CA ARG A 228 15.98 23.78 -16.87
C ARG A 228 16.84 24.56 -17.85
N HIS A 229 16.86 25.88 -17.75
CA HIS A 229 17.52 26.77 -18.71
C HIS A 229 18.30 27.87 -17.96
N PRO A 230 19.39 27.50 -17.25
CA PRO A 230 20.15 28.46 -16.45
C PRO A 230 20.76 29.62 -17.30
N ASN A 231 20.79 29.49 -18.63
CA ASN A 231 21.40 30.47 -19.54
C ASN A 231 20.40 31.43 -20.21
N LEU A 232 19.11 31.43 -19.84
CA LEU A 232 18.12 32.33 -20.42
C LEU A 232 18.00 33.70 -19.71
N GLU A 233 18.77 33.95 -18.65
CA GLU A 233 18.75 35.24 -17.94
C GLU A 233 19.64 36.34 -18.56
N HIS A 234 20.29 36.11 -19.71
CA HIS A 234 21.17 37.06 -20.36
C HIS A 234 20.73 37.44 -21.79
N ALA A 235 19.44 37.37 -22.08
CA ALA A 235 18.88 37.85 -23.33
C ALA A 235 17.85 38.93 -23.07
N ASP A 236 18.32 40.13 -22.67
CA ASP A 236 17.68 41.43 -22.82
C ASP A 236 18.73 42.45 -23.31
#